data_22ba9ddf1c1bd9a8172deae9951d350b
#
_entry.id   22ba9ddf1c1bd9a8172deae9951d350b
#
_cell.length_a   1.000
_cell.length_b   1.000
_cell.length_c   1.000
_cell.angle_alpha   90.00
_cell.angle_beta   90.00
_cell.angle_gamma   90.00
#
_symmetry.space_group_name_H-M   'P 1'
#
loop_
_entity.id
_entity.type
_entity.pdbx_description
1 polymer ?
#
loop_
_entity_poly.entity_id
_entity_poly.type
_entity_poly.pdbx_seq_one_letter_code
_entity_poly.pdbx_strand_id
1 'polypeptide(L)'
;MQKEEQYIKRCLELAVLGAGTVSPNPMVGAVIIYDDKIIGEGYTSPYGGAHAEVNAVQNTIALYGEEQAWTMFKQSTIYVSLEPCAHHGKTPPCADMIVAYQFKKVVIGCLDPFAKVNGLGAQKLKEAGIEVVLGILEKECQFINRRFFT
;
A
#
# COMPACT_ATOMS: atom_id res chain seq x y z
N MET A 1 -18.80 -4.59 -10.32
CA MET A 1 -17.58 -4.70 -9.50
C MET A 1 -17.63 -3.66 -8.38
N GLN A 2 -17.36 -4.10 -7.16
CA GLN A 2 -17.36 -3.20 -6.02
C GLN A 2 -16.16 -2.24 -6.09
N LYS A 3 -16.30 -1.08 -5.42
CA LYS A 3 -15.24 -0.06 -5.46
C LYS A 3 -13.90 -0.59 -4.96
N GLU A 4 -13.90 -1.37 -3.86
CA GLU A 4 -12.67 -1.93 -3.32
C GLU A 4 -11.95 -2.79 -4.34
N GLU A 5 -12.70 -3.60 -5.11
CA GLU A 5 -12.10 -4.44 -6.13
C GLU A 5 -11.51 -3.61 -7.26
N GLN A 6 -12.18 -2.54 -7.68
CA GLN A 6 -11.70 -1.67 -8.75
C GLN A 6 -10.35 -1.04 -8.37
N TYR A 7 -10.23 -0.56 -7.14
CA TYR A 7 -9.01 0.11 -6.69
C TYR A 7 -7.87 -0.89 -6.42
N ILE A 8 -8.17 -2.07 -5.89
CA ILE A 8 -7.14 -3.11 -5.78
C ILE A 8 -6.68 -3.58 -7.15
N LYS A 9 -7.60 -3.67 -8.12
CA LYS A 9 -7.23 -4.00 -9.50
C LYS A 9 -6.27 -2.95 -10.06
N ARG A 10 -6.52 -1.66 -9.77
CA ARG A 10 -5.59 -0.60 -10.16
C ARG A 10 -4.23 -0.78 -9.48
N CYS A 11 -4.20 -1.18 -8.21
CA CYS A 11 -2.94 -1.50 -7.53
C CYS A 11 -2.16 -2.59 -8.24
N LEU A 12 -2.85 -3.62 -8.73
CA LEU A 12 -2.22 -4.70 -9.48
C LEU A 12 -1.63 -4.21 -10.81
N GLU A 13 -2.36 -3.35 -11.51
CA GLU A 13 -1.85 -2.73 -12.74
C GLU A 13 -0.57 -1.94 -12.48
N LEU A 14 -0.57 -1.16 -11.40
CA LEU A 14 0.60 -0.39 -11.00
C LEU A 14 1.77 -1.30 -10.61
N ALA A 15 1.48 -2.36 -9.86
CA ALA A 15 2.50 -3.28 -9.38
C ALA A 15 3.33 -3.86 -10.53
N VAL A 16 2.69 -4.24 -11.63
CA VAL A 16 3.40 -4.85 -12.75
C VAL A 16 4.29 -3.86 -13.51
N LEU A 17 4.09 -2.56 -13.33
CA LEU A 17 4.97 -1.56 -13.93
C LEU A 17 6.39 -1.64 -13.38
N GLY A 18 6.56 -2.17 -12.16
CA GLY A 18 7.88 -2.38 -11.56
C GLY A 18 8.52 -3.71 -11.89
N ALA A 19 7.85 -4.55 -12.71
CA ALA A 19 8.34 -5.89 -12.98
C ALA A 19 9.74 -5.88 -13.59
N GLY A 20 10.59 -6.79 -13.09
CA GLY A 20 11.96 -6.93 -13.58
C GLY A 20 12.98 -5.99 -12.96
N THR A 21 12.55 -4.97 -12.22
CA THR A 21 13.47 -4.01 -11.61
C THR A 21 13.47 -4.05 -10.08
N VAL A 22 12.48 -4.69 -9.47
CA VAL A 22 12.29 -4.67 -8.01
C VAL A 22 12.83 -5.92 -7.32
N SER A 23 13.22 -6.95 -8.08
CA SER A 23 13.76 -8.18 -7.48
C SER A 23 14.96 -7.85 -6.58
N PRO A 24 15.06 -8.45 -5.37
CA PRO A 24 14.21 -9.51 -4.82
C PRO A 24 12.97 -9.03 -4.07
N ASN A 25 12.63 -7.75 -4.12
CA ASN A 25 11.44 -7.24 -3.45
C ASN A 25 10.15 -7.64 -4.19
N PRO A 26 9.01 -7.76 -3.49
CA PRO A 26 7.74 -8.05 -4.16
C PRO A 26 7.27 -6.85 -4.98
N MET A 27 6.47 -7.14 -6.01
CA MET A 27 5.79 -6.11 -6.78
C MET A 27 4.55 -5.67 -6.01
N VAL A 28 4.46 -4.39 -5.69
CA VAL A 28 3.35 -3.84 -4.92
C VAL A 28 2.85 -2.56 -5.62
N GLY A 29 1.53 -2.36 -5.60
CA GLY A 29 0.93 -1.12 -6.04
C GLY A 29 0.10 -0.52 -4.92
N ALA A 30 0.00 0.80 -4.90
CA ALA A 30 -0.77 1.54 -3.90
C ALA A 30 -1.53 2.69 -4.56
N VAL A 31 -2.77 2.92 -4.09
CA VAL A 31 -3.65 3.97 -4.61
C VAL A 31 -4.28 4.68 -3.42
N ILE A 32 -4.27 6.00 -3.43
CA ILE A 32 -4.89 6.83 -2.39
C ILE A 32 -6.16 7.46 -2.94
N ILE A 33 -7.27 7.25 -2.25
CA ILE A 33 -8.59 7.72 -2.66
C ILE A 33 -9.11 8.76 -1.68
N TYR A 34 -9.48 9.92 -2.20
CA TYR A 34 -10.09 11.00 -1.44
C TYR A 34 -11.32 11.49 -2.20
N ASP A 35 -12.48 11.51 -1.53
CA ASP A 35 -13.72 12.00 -2.14
C ASP A 35 -14.00 11.29 -3.50
N ASP A 36 -13.88 9.95 -3.50
CA ASP A 36 -14.09 9.09 -4.67
C ASP A 36 -13.14 9.35 -5.84
N LYS A 37 -12.02 10.03 -5.58
CA LYS A 37 -11.03 10.34 -6.62
C LYS A 37 -9.67 9.79 -6.24
N ILE A 38 -8.92 9.34 -7.25
CA ILE A 38 -7.53 8.95 -7.06
C ILE A 38 -6.70 10.22 -6.93
N ILE A 39 -6.09 10.42 -5.75
CA ILE A 39 -5.23 11.58 -5.51
C ILE A 39 -3.74 11.22 -5.51
N GLY A 40 -3.41 9.94 -5.47
CA GLY A 40 -2.02 9.50 -5.54
C GLY A 40 -1.95 8.03 -5.89
N GLU A 41 -0.92 7.68 -6.67
CA GLU A 41 -0.65 6.30 -7.05
C GLU A 41 0.84 6.04 -6.93
N GLY A 42 1.21 4.81 -6.62
CA GLY A 42 2.61 4.42 -6.55
C GLY A 42 2.78 2.93 -6.74
N TYR A 43 3.99 2.54 -7.10
CA TYR A 43 4.38 1.14 -7.17
C TYR A 43 5.83 1.03 -6.68
N THR A 44 6.25 -0.20 -6.38
CA THR A 44 7.58 -0.45 -5.82
C THR A 44 8.66 0.10 -6.76
N SER A 45 9.55 0.91 -6.20
CA SER A 45 10.71 1.44 -6.93
C SER A 45 11.71 0.31 -7.22
N PRO A 46 12.67 0.52 -8.15
CA PRO A 46 13.76 -0.44 -8.32
C PRO A 46 14.40 -0.79 -6.98
N TYR A 47 15.00 -1.96 -6.89
CA TYR A 47 15.57 -2.49 -5.65
C TYR A 47 16.38 -1.42 -4.91
N GLY A 48 16.09 -1.27 -3.63
CA GLY A 48 16.73 -0.27 -2.77
C GLY A 48 16.00 1.05 -2.71
N GLY A 49 14.97 1.26 -3.55
CA GLY A 49 14.17 2.48 -3.57
C GLY A 49 12.95 2.40 -2.65
N ALA A 50 12.08 3.39 -2.76
CA ALA A 50 10.89 3.52 -1.91
C ALA A 50 9.83 2.47 -2.23
N HIS A 51 9.07 2.07 -1.20
CA HIS A 51 7.94 1.17 -1.35
C HIS A 51 6.77 1.89 -2.04
N ALA A 52 5.80 1.10 -2.52
CA ALA A 52 4.63 1.62 -3.24
C ALA A 52 3.87 2.68 -2.43
N GLU A 53 3.67 2.42 -1.14
CA GLU A 53 2.91 3.34 -0.27
C GLU A 53 3.61 4.69 -0.14
N VAL A 54 4.93 4.67 0.01
CA VAL A 54 5.73 5.90 0.09
C VAL A 54 5.62 6.67 -1.22
N ASN A 55 5.71 5.97 -2.35
CA ASN A 55 5.60 6.60 -3.66
C ASN A 55 4.21 7.22 -3.87
N ALA A 56 3.15 6.54 -3.44
CA ALA A 56 1.80 7.10 -3.55
C ALA A 56 1.64 8.36 -2.71
N VAL A 57 2.17 8.36 -1.48
CA VAL A 57 2.12 9.53 -0.59
C VAL A 57 2.93 10.69 -1.20
N GLN A 58 4.14 10.41 -1.66
CA GLN A 58 4.99 11.46 -2.23
C GLN A 58 4.41 12.06 -3.50
N ASN A 59 3.77 11.24 -4.33
CA ASN A 59 3.11 11.73 -5.53
C ASN A 59 1.92 12.62 -5.19
N THR A 60 1.18 12.31 -4.14
CA THR A 60 0.08 13.16 -3.65
C THR A 60 0.62 14.50 -3.15
N ILE A 61 1.70 14.46 -2.37
CA ILE A 61 2.32 15.68 -1.83
C ILE A 61 2.83 16.57 -2.98
N ALA A 62 3.44 15.96 -4.00
CA ALA A 62 3.94 16.71 -5.15
C ALA A 62 2.81 17.42 -5.90
N LEU A 63 1.62 16.82 -5.92
CA LEU A 63 0.48 17.37 -6.67
C LEU A 63 -0.26 18.47 -5.89
N TYR A 64 -0.47 18.27 -4.60
CA TYR A 64 -1.33 19.15 -3.78
C TYR A 64 -0.58 19.99 -2.76
N GLY A 65 0.69 19.73 -2.54
CA GLY A 65 1.47 20.36 -1.48
C GLY A 65 1.35 19.59 -0.17
N GLU A 66 2.37 19.74 0.68
CA GLU A 66 2.47 18.96 1.92
C GLU A 66 1.30 19.22 2.86
N GLU A 67 0.97 20.47 3.11
CA GLU A 67 -0.09 20.85 4.06
C GLU A 67 -1.45 20.31 3.62
N GLN A 68 -1.80 20.53 2.35
CA GLN A 68 -3.08 20.08 1.82
C GLN A 68 -3.16 18.55 1.78
N ALA A 69 -2.07 17.88 1.38
CA ALA A 69 -2.04 16.42 1.35
C ALA A 69 -2.27 15.83 2.74
N TRP A 70 -1.62 16.36 3.77
CA TRP A 70 -1.82 15.89 5.14
C TRP A 70 -3.29 15.99 5.57
N THR A 71 -3.93 17.10 5.24
CA THR A 71 -5.35 17.31 5.55
C THR A 71 -6.22 16.28 4.82
N MET A 72 -5.91 16.01 3.55
CA MET A 72 -6.66 15.05 2.74
C MET A 72 -6.50 13.62 3.25
N PHE A 73 -5.30 13.24 3.70
CA PHE A 73 -5.02 11.88 4.16
C PHE A 73 -5.93 11.44 5.31
N LYS A 74 -6.31 12.37 6.19
CA LYS A 74 -7.20 12.06 7.31
C LYS A 74 -8.59 11.61 6.87
N GLN A 75 -8.99 11.92 5.65
CA GLN A 75 -10.26 11.51 5.06
C GLN A 75 -10.08 10.52 3.94
N SER A 76 -8.87 10.03 3.73
CA SER A 76 -8.53 9.18 2.59
C SER A 76 -8.46 7.71 2.97
N THR A 77 -8.71 6.87 1.96
CA THR A 77 -8.45 5.43 2.03
C THR A 77 -7.22 5.13 1.19
N ILE A 78 -6.28 4.36 1.72
CA ILE A 78 -5.17 3.86 0.93
C ILE A 78 -5.41 2.39 0.61
N TYR A 79 -5.31 2.05 -0.67
CA TYR A 79 -5.43 0.69 -1.18
C TYR A 79 -4.04 0.18 -1.50
N VAL A 80 -3.75 -1.06 -1.13
CA VAL A 80 -2.44 -1.66 -1.39
C VAL A 80 -2.60 -3.14 -1.68
N SER A 81 -1.84 -3.64 -2.67
CA SER A 81 -1.97 -5.03 -3.10
C SER A 81 -1.33 -6.02 -2.13
N LEU A 82 -0.39 -5.57 -1.29
CA LEU A 82 0.28 -6.40 -0.30
C LEU A 82 0.31 -5.66 1.03
N GLU A 83 0.22 -6.39 2.13
CA GLU A 83 0.23 -5.84 3.48
C GLU A 83 1.42 -4.89 3.70
N PRO A 84 1.17 -3.66 4.24
CA PRO A 84 2.26 -2.74 4.57
C PRO A 84 3.22 -3.37 5.58
N CYS A 85 4.51 -3.14 5.41
CA CYS A 85 5.53 -3.69 6.28
C CYS A 85 5.42 -3.11 7.70
N ALA A 86 5.76 -3.92 8.69
CA ALA A 86 5.65 -3.56 10.10
C ALA A 86 6.99 -3.56 10.83
N HIS A 87 8.08 -3.97 10.17
CA HIS A 87 9.38 -4.06 10.80
C HIS A 87 10.32 -3.02 10.21
N HIS A 88 11.25 -2.53 11.04
CA HIS A 88 12.25 -1.57 10.59
C HIS A 88 13.29 -2.22 9.70
N GLY A 89 13.58 -1.57 8.58
CA GLY A 89 14.74 -1.83 7.76
C GLY A 89 15.60 -0.57 7.74
N LYS A 90 15.99 -0.10 6.56
CA LYS A 90 16.73 1.15 6.42
C LYS A 90 15.85 2.37 6.68
N THR A 91 14.55 2.24 6.52
CA THR A 91 13.56 3.29 6.72
C THR A 91 12.48 2.80 7.67
N PRO A 92 11.68 3.72 8.27
CA PRO A 92 10.54 3.31 9.09
C PRO A 92 9.56 2.45 8.30
N PRO A 93 8.83 1.52 8.97
CA PRO A 93 7.85 0.68 8.29
C PRO A 93 6.74 1.48 7.64
N CYS A 94 6.21 0.97 6.50
CA CYS A 94 5.09 1.63 5.83
C CYS A 94 3.85 1.69 6.71
N ALA A 95 3.61 0.69 7.56
CA ALA A 95 2.50 0.75 8.50
C ALA A 95 2.62 1.95 9.45
N ASP A 96 3.82 2.22 9.95
CA ASP A 96 4.06 3.39 10.81
C ASP A 96 3.81 4.70 10.06
N MET A 97 4.22 4.78 8.80
CA MET A 97 3.98 5.94 7.97
C MET A 97 2.48 6.20 7.80
N ILE A 98 1.72 5.15 7.50
CA ILE A 98 0.27 5.27 7.32
C ILE A 98 -0.40 5.77 8.61
N VAL A 99 0.05 5.27 9.76
CA VAL A 99 -0.43 5.73 11.06
C VAL A 99 -0.08 7.20 11.27
N ALA A 100 1.15 7.59 10.96
CA ALA A 100 1.62 8.98 11.16
C ALA A 100 0.82 9.98 10.32
N TYR A 101 0.46 9.62 9.09
CA TYR A 101 -0.37 10.47 8.24
C TYR A 101 -1.85 10.41 8.59
N GLN A 102 -2.25 9.51 9.50
CA GLN A 102 -3.62 9.41 10.02
C GLN A 102 -4.66 9.06 8.95
N PHE A 103 -4.30 8.15 8.03
CA PHE A 103 -5.26 7.67 7.05
C PHE A 103 -6.50 7.13 7.75
N LYS A 104 -7.65 7.35 7.13
CA LYS A 104 -8.93 6.92 7.69
C LYS A 104 -9.13 5.41 7.59
N LYS A 105 -8.66 4.82 6.48
CA LYS A 105 -8.94 3.41 6.16
C LYS A 105 -7.81 2.85 5.28
N VAL A 106 -7.53 1.56 5.44
CA VAL A 106 -6.58 0.84 4.60
C VAL A 106 -7.27 -0.41 4.05
N VAL A 107 -7.18 -0.62 2.75
CA VAL A 107 -7.69 -1.82 2.09
C VAL A 107 -6.52 -2.60 1.54
N ILE A 108 -6.38 -3.85 1.96
CA ILE A 108 -5.22 -4.70 1.66
C ILE A 108 -5.68 -5.89 0.82
N GLY A 109 -5.00 -6.12 -0.31
CA GLY A 109 -5.31 -7.24 -1.19
C GLY A 109 -4.95 -8.58 -0.55
N CYS A 110 -3.72 -8.74 -0.12
CA CYS A 110 -3.31 -9.96 0.57
C CYS A 110 -2.29 -9.65 1.66
N LEU A 111 -2.24 -10.54 2.66
CA LEU A 111 -1.23 -10.47 3.71
C LEU A 111 0.10 -11.01 3.18
N ASP A 112 1.20 -10.52 3.76
CA ASP A 112 2.52 -11.07 3.50
C ASP A 112 2.56 -12.49 4.08
N PRO A 113 2.85 -13.53 3.28
CA PRO A 113 2.79 -14.90 3.76
C PRO A 113 3.95 -15.32 4.65
N PHE A 114 5.00 -14.50 4.78
CA PHE A 114 6.11 -14.84 5.67
C PHE A 114 5.67 -14.74 7.12
N ALA A 115 5.99 -15.79 7.91
CA ALA A 115 5.52 -15.91 9.29
C ALA A 115 5.90 -14.72 10.17
N LYS A 116 7.05 -14.09 9.91
CA LYS A 116 7.52 -12.95 10.71
C LYS A 116 6.73 -11.68 10.50
N VAL A 117 6.03 -11.55 9.35
CA VAL A 117 5.35 -10.31 9.01
C VAL A 117 3.86 -10.52 8.76
N ASN A 118 3.39 -11.77 8.64
CA ASN A 118 2.00 -12.08 8.34
C ASN A 118 1.06 -11.48 9.37
N GLY A 119 0.27 -10.51 8.95
CA GLY A 119 -0.72 -9.86 9.79
C GLY A 119 -0.19 -8.78 10.73
N LEU A 120 1.12 -8.61 10.87
CA LEU A 120 1.68 -7.62 11.81
C LEU A 120 1.41 -6.19 11.37
N GLY A 121 1.53 -5.91 10.06
CA GLY A 121 1.22 -4.58 9.54
C GLY A 121 -0.25 -4.24 9.72
N ALA A 122 -1.13 -5.18 9.39
CA ALA A 122 -2.57 -4.99 9.56
C ALA A 122 -2.93 -4.79 11.03
N GLN A 123 -2.33 -5.56 11.94
CA GLN A 123 -2.57 -5.43 13.37
C GLN A 123 -2.14 -4.05 13.88
N LYS A 124 -0.96 -3.58 13.45
CA LYS A 124 -0.46 -2.27 13.84
C LYS A 124 -1.41 -1.14 13.43
N LEU A 125 -1.97 -1.24 12.23
CA LEU A 125 -2.95 -0.28 11.74
C LEU A 125 -4.25 -0.31 12.57
N LYS A 126 -4.74 -1.50 12.88
CA LYS A 126 -5.94 -1.66 13.69
C LYS A 126 -5.75 -1.09 15.11
N GLU A 127 -4.61 -1.35 15.71
CA GLU A 127 -4.29 -0.86 17.05
C GLU A 127 -4.24 0.66 17.10
N ALA A 128 -3.92 1.30 15.98
CA ALA A 128 -3.90 2.75 15.86
C ALA A 128 -5.28 3.35 15.57
N GLY A 129 -6.32 2.52 15.48
CA GLY A 129 -7.69 2.98 15.26
C GLY A 129 -8.06 3.15 13.79
N ILE A 130 -7.24 2.65 12.88
CA ILE A 130 -7.50 2.73 11.44
C ILE A 130 -8.36 1.54 11.02
N GLU A 131 -9.41 1.79 10.23
CA GLU A 131 -10.23 0.72 9.68
C GLU A 131 -9.41 -0.05 8.65
N VAL A 132 -9.37 -1.39 8.76
CA VAL A 132 -8.61 -2.25 7.86
C VAL A 132 -9.53 -3.28 7.22
N VAL A 133 -9.50 -3.36 5.89
CA VAL A 133 -10.21 -4.37 5.11
C VAL A 133 -9.18 -5.28 4.45
N LEU A 134 -9.35 -6.59 4.58
CA LEU A 134 -8.41 -7.59 4.09
C LEU A 134 -9.03 -8.47 3.03
N GLY A 135 -8.21 -9.00 2.14
CA GLY A 135 -8.63 -10.09 1.25
C GLY A 135 -9.37 -9.67 0.00
N ILE A 136 -9.19 -8.44 -0.46
CA ILE A 136 -9.82 -7.98 -1.71
C ILE A 136 -8.94 -8.42 -2.89
N LEU A 137 -9.49 -9.27 -3.76
CA LEU A 137 -8.77 -9.89 -4.88
C LEU A 137 -7.51 -10.60 -4.39
N GLU A 138 -7.64 -11.31 -3.28
CA GLU A 138 -6.50 -11.94 -2.59
C GLU A 138 -5.71 -12.87 -3.49
N LYS A 139 -6.40 -13.70 -4.26
CA LYS A 139 -5.73 -14.66 -5.15
C LYS A 139 -4.91 -13.96 -6.23
N GLU A 140 -5.46 -12.92 -6.82
CA GLU A 140 -4.77 -12.14 -7.85
C GLU A 140 -3.55 -11.44 -7.26
N CYS A 141 -3.69 -10.88 -6.07
CA CYS A 141 -2.57 -10.22 -5.39
C CYS A 141 -1.46 -11.20 -5.04
N GLN A 142 -1.81 -12.40 -4.61
CA GLN A 142 -0.82 -13.45 -4.35
C GLN A 142 -0.13 -13.91 -5.63
N PHE A 143 -0.90 -14.01 -6.71
CA PHE A 143 -0.41 -14.54 -7.97
C PHE A 143 0.72 -13.71 -8.58
N ILE A 144 0.63 -12.38 -8.55
CA ILE A 144 1.67 -11.54 -9.16
C ILE A 144 3.02 -11.68 -8.47
N ASN A 145 3.02 -12.11 -7.21
CA ASN A 145 4.25 -12.29 -6.43
C ASN A 145 4.54 -13.76 -6.11
N ARG A 146 3.95 -14.68 -6.86
CA ARG A 146 4.05 -16.10 -6.55
C ARG A 146 5.48 -16.62 -6.46
N ARG A 147 6.40 -16.08 -7.25
CA ARG A 147 7.82 -16.46 -7.20
C ARG A 147 8.51 -15.92 -5.96
N PHE A 148 8.12 -14.74 -5.52
CA PHE A 148 8.66 -14.16 -4.30
C PHE A 148 8.23 -14.98 -3.08
N PHE A 149 6.99 -15.51 -3.09
CA PHE A 149 6.43 -16.25 -1.97
C PHE A 149 6.85 -17.72 -1.94
N THR A 150 7.42 -18.24 -2.99
CA THR A 150 7.93 -19.61 -3.02
C THR A 150 9.45 -19.61 -2.85
#